data_876ff411c19a4f76617db565cab2555e
#
_entry.id   876ff411c19a4f76617db565cab2555e
#
_cell.length_a   1.000
_cell.length_b   1.000
_cell.length_c   1.000
_cell.angle_alpha   90.00
_cell.angle_beta   90.00
_cell.angle_gamma   90.00
#
_symmetry.space_group_name_H-M   'P 1'
#
loop_
_entity.id
_entity.type
_entity.pdbx_description
1 polymer ?
#
loop_
_entity_poly.entity_id
_entity_poly.type
_entity_poly.pdbx_seq_one_letter_code
_entity_poly.pdbx_strand_id
1 'polypeptide(L)'
;MRTVLSCVSAILFSSAASAGVYLESAQRSFEADQEKPQVQRMWFDGGRLRMESGDEVMIFRNQTLYTIDRPEKTYVKIDRATMDRLGNRLADAQRQMQAQLANMPPEQRAMVEKMMGEHMGAITATAKKNRAVTKTGRTEKAAGFTCTVWEITVDGKKEQEMCVVAPGALPSGDEVMQTFRELGAMFENFVDKLPVGGDLAREVWSDLKAVNGIPVITRDFENGKPVEESRMTAIRSEAPPAGAFDIPSGYREEKMDF
;
A
#
# COMPACT_ATOMS: atom_id res chain seq x y z
N MET A 1 -72.75 -14.75 -9.41
CA MET A 1 -71.69 -13.90 -8.82
C MET A 1 -70.46 -14.77 -8.68
N ARG A 2 -69.44 -14.52 -9.55
CA ARG A 2 -68.14 -15.26 -9.48
C ARG A 2 -67.10 -14.27 -8.98
N THR A 3 -66.59 -14.55 -7.78
CA THR A 3 -65.53 -13.76 -7.13
C THR A 3 -64.20 -14.23 -7.66
N VAL A 4 -63.46 -13.37 -8.36
CA VAL A 4 -62.09 -13.61 -8.86
C VAL A 4 -61.14 -13.17 -7.74
N LEU A 5 -60.48 -14.14 -7.15
CA LEU A 5 -59.42 -13.87 -6.15
C LEU A 5 -58.11 -13.60 -6.90
N SER A 6 -57.63 -12.34 -6.89
CA SER A 6 -56.40 -11.93 -7.51
C SER A 6 -55.23 -12.15 -6.54
N CYS A 7 -54.38 -13.17 -6.78
CA CYS A 7 -53.14 -13.38 -6.07
C CYS A 7 -52.08 -12.39 -6.58
N VAL A 8 -51.75 -11.38 -5.78
CA VAL A 8 -50.58 -10.51 -6.02
C VAL A 8 -49.35 -11.23 -5.46
N SER A 9 -48.55 -11.82 -6.33
CA SER A 9 -47.24 -12.34 -5.95
C SER A 9 -46.24 -11.20 -5.77
N ALA A 10 -45.90 -10.89 -4.52
CA ALA A 10 -44.82 -9.97 -4.21
C ALA A 10 -43.47 -10.64 -4.54
N ILE A 11 -42.84 -10.23 -5.62
CA ILE A 11 -41.48 -10.62 -5.94
C ILE A 11 -40.56 -9.83 -5.01
N LEU A 12 -40.05 -10.49 -3.98
CA LEU A 12 -38.97 -9.98 -3.15
C LEU A 12 -37.69 -9.98 -3.99
N PHE A 13 -37.29 -8.83 -4.53
CA PHE A 13 -35.95 -8.60 -5.03
C PHE A 13 -34.99 -8.64 -3.84
N SER A 14 -34.40 -9.82 -3.58
CA SER A 14 -33.20 -9.90 -2.76
C SER A 14 -32.09 -9.19 -3.53
N SER A 15 -31.86 -7.93 -3.22
CA SER A 15 -30.60 -7.28 -3.57
C SER A 15 -29.51 -8.10 -2.89
N ALA A 16 -28.75 -8.87 -3.67
CA ALA A 16 -27.49 -9.43 -3.21
C ALA A 16 -26.61 -8.23 -2.83
N ALA A 17 -26.55 -7.88 -1.55
CA ALA A 17 -25.55 -6.98 -1.04
C ALA A 17 -24.21 -7.57 -1.45
N SER A 18 -23.42 -6.84 -2.22
CA SER A 18 -22.04 -7.24 -2.51
C SER A 18 -21.37 -7.47 -1.17
N ALA A 19 -21.07 -8.71 -0.86
CA ALA A 19 -20.32 -9.00 0.35
C ALA A 19 -18.90 -8.46 0.11
N GLY A 20 -18.43 -7.60 0.98
CA GLY A 20 -17.05 -7.10 0.93
C GLY A 20 -16.03 -8.24 0.95
N VAL A 21 -14.77 -7.92 0.83
CA VAL A 21 -13.67 -8.89 0.90
C VAL A 21 -12.84 -8.66 2.13
N TYR A 22 -12.57 -9.75 2.84
CA TYR A 22 -11.60 -9.79 3.93
C TYR A 22 -10.32 -10.46 3.46
N LEU A 23 -9.19 -9.81 3.72
CA LEU A 23 -7.84 -10.35 3.54
C LEU A 23 -7.11 -10.31 4.88
N GLU A 24 -6.38 -11.37 5.20
CA GLU A 24 -5.49 -11.42 6.35
C GLU A 24 -4.12 -11.90 5.90
N SER A 25 -3.06 -11.22 6.36
CA SER A 25 -1.69 -11.64 6.13
C SER A 25 -0.91 -11.72 7.43
N ALA A 26 0.09 -12.59 7.43
CA ALA A 26 1.09 -12.69 8.48
C ALA A 26 2.45 -12.31 7.89
N GLN A 27 3.15 -11.39 8.53
CA GLN A 27 4.49 -10.95 8.19
C GLN A 27 5.47 -11.50 9.21
N ARG A 28 6.59 -12.04 8.74
CA ARG A 28 7.66 -12.56 9.58
C ARG A 28 9.02 -12.12 9.04
N SER A 29 9.92 -11.77 9.94
CA SER A 29 11.33 -11.62 9.65
C SER A 29 12.05 -12.98 9.80
N PHE A 30 13.05 -13.24 8.95
CA PHE A 30 13.92 -14.40 9.06
C PHE A 30 15.18 -14.09 9.88
N GLU A 31 15.46 -12.83 10.17
CA GLU A 31 16.64 -12.39 10.91
C GLU A 31 16.40 -12.34 12.43
N ALA A 32 15.16 -12.09 12.85
CA ALA A 32 14.79 -12.04 14.26
C ALA A 32 14.37 -13.44 14.72
N ASP A 33 15.19 -14.07 15.57
CA ASP A 33 14.80 -15.31 16.26
C ASP A 33 13.60 -15.02 17.16
N GLN A 34 12.41 -15.57 16.78
CA GLN A 34 11.21 -15.69 17.62
C GLN A 34 10.30 -14.47 17.79
N GLU A 35 10.30 -13.48 16.96
CA GLU A 35 9.20 -12.54 16.95
C GLU A 35 7.91 -13.21 16.40
N LYS A 36 6.81 -13.01 17.13
CA LYS A 36 5.50 -13.48 16.64
C LYS A 36 5.18 -12.77 15.33
N PRO A 37 4.66 -13.50 14.34
CA PRO A 37 4.27 -12.87 13.09
C PRO A 37 3.33 -11.67 13.33
N GLN A 38 3.62 -10.56 12.69
CA GLN A 38 2.72 -9.42 12.70
C GLN A 38 1.54 -9.71 11.78
N VAL A 39 0.33 -9.63 12.32
CA VAL A 39 -0.90 -9.89 11.56
C VAL A 39 -1.48 -8.57 11.06
N GLN A 40 -1.74 -8.51 9.77
CA GLN A 40 -2.45 -7.42 9.12
C GLN A 40 -3.80 -7.90 8.61
N ARG A 41 -4.85 -7.12 8.84
CA ARG A 41 -6.22 -7.40 8.39
C ARG A 41 -6.72 -6.29 7.50
N MET A 42 -7.37 -6.64 6.41
CA MET A 42 -7.90 -5.70 5.44
C MET A 42 -9.34 -6.05 5.08
N TRP A 43 -10.18 -5.04 4.98
CA TRP A 43 -11.55 -5.14 4.46
C TRP A 43 -11.70 -4.19 3.28
N PHE A 44 -12.24 -4.71 2.19
CA PHE A 44 -12.60 -3.93 1.01
C PHE A 44 -14.11 -4.00 0.83
N ASP A 45 -14.74 -2.87 0.53
CA ASP A 45 -16.16 -2.78 0.23
C ASP A 45 -16.50 -1.45 -0.45
N GLY A 46 -17.06 -1.49 -1.66
CA GLY A 46 -17.51 -0.32 -2.39
C GLY A 46 -16.41 0.72 -2.65
N GLY A 47 -15.20 0.30 -3.02
CA GLY A 47 -14.05 1.20 -3.26
C GLY A 47 -13.45 1.77 -1.98
N ARG A 48 -13.78 1.20 -0.82
CA ARG A 48 -13.23 1.56 0.49
C ARG A 48 -12.29 0.48 0.97
N LEU A 49 -11.26 0.88 1.69
CA LEU A 49 -10.30 -0.01 2.36
C LEU A 49 -10.21 0.36 3.83
N ARG A 50 -10.26 -0.65 4.69
CA ARG A 50 -9.77 -0.57 6.06
C ARG A 50 -8.63 -1.56 6.23
N MET A 51 -7.53 -1.13 6.80
CA MET A 51 -6.37 -1.95 7.15
C MET A 51 -6.05 -1.77 8.62
N GLU A 52 -5.78 -2.87 9.29
CA GLU A 52 -5.38 -2.91 10.70
C GLU A 52 -4.07 -3.68 10.86
N SER A 53 -3.13 -3.09 11.57
CA SER A 53 -1.85 -3.71 11.95
C SER A 53 -1.51 -3.28 13.39
N GLY A 54 -1.67 -4.19 14.34
CA GLY A 54 -1.53 -3.83 15.76
C GLY A 54 -2.53 -2.74 16.17
N ASP A 55 -2.00 -1.64 16.71
CA ASP A 55 -2.78 -0.48 17.15
C ASP A 55 -3.06 0.54 16.04
N GLU A 56 -2.40 0.39 14.91
CA GLU A 56 -2.59 1.28 13.76
C GLU A 56 -3.76 0.84 12.91
N VAL A 57 -4.57 1.81 12.49
CA VAL A 57 -5.66 1.61 11.54
C VAL A 57 -5.56 2.62 10.42
N MET A 58 -5.63 2.12 9.21
CA MET A 58 -5.70 2.94 8.00
C MET A 58 -7.08 2.76 7.36
N ILE A 59 -7.74 3.86 7.01
CA ILE A 59 -9.01 3.87 6.28
C ILE A 59 -8.86 4.70 5.02
N PHE A 60 -9.12 4.09 3.87
CA PHE A 60 -9.23 4.80 2.60
C PHE A 60 -10.69 4.84 2.16
N ARG A 61 -11.20 6.03 1.91
CA ARG A 61 -12.56 6.27 1.37
C ARG A 61 -12.64 7.64 0.71
N ASN A 62 -13.40 7.75 -0.35
CA ASN A 62 -13.64 9.02 -1.04
C ASN A 62 -12.34 9.78 -1.36
N GLN A 63 -11.33 9.08 -1.88
CA GLN A 63 -9.99 9.62 -2.20
C GLN A 63 -9.32 10.34 -1.00
N THR A 64 -9.60 9.87 0.19
CA THR A 64 -9.01 10.37 1.43
C THR A 64 -8.52 9.20 2.24
N LEU A 65 -7.28 9.29 2.71
CA LEU A 65 -6.68 8.34 3.63
C LEU A 65 -6.73 8.91 5.05
N TYR A 66 -7.15 8.09 5.98
CA TYR A 66 -7.12 8.38 7.42
C TYR A 66 -6.20 7.38 8.09
N THR A 67 -5.21 7.87 8.81
CA THR A 67 -4.38 7.06 9.69
C THR A 67 -4.81 7.32 11.11
N ILE A 68 -5.17 6.27 11.83
CA ILE A 68 -5.76 6.34 13.17
C ILE A 68 -4.79 5.70 14.16
N ASP A 69 -4.44 6.43 15.18
CA ASP A 69 -3.71 5.96 16.36
C ASP A 69 -4.70 5.63 17.47
N ARG A 70 -4.84 4.34 17.82
CA ARG A 70 -5.80 3.89 18.82
C ARG A 70 -5.39 4.28 20.26
N PRO A 71 -4.14 4.11 20.68
CA PRO A 71 -3.65 4.53 21.99
C PRO A 71 -3.90 6.02 22.28
N GLU A 72 -3.53 6.89 21.35
CA GLU A 72 -3.63 8.34 21.49
C GLU A 72 -5.03 8.87 21.17
N LYS A 73 -5.90 8.04 20.60
CA LYS A 73 -7.23 8.42 20.12
C LYS A 73 -7.19 9.62 19.17
N THR A 74 -6.24 9.58 18.25
CA THR A 74 -6.05 10.61 17.25
C THR A 74 -6.15 10.03 15.85
N TYR A 75 -6.34 10.90 14.87
CA TYR A 75 -6.25 10.52 13.47
C TYR A 75 -5.66 11.66 12.64
N VAL A 76 -4.97 11.28 11.58
CA VAL A 76 -4.48 12.21 10.55
C VAL A 76 -5.30 12.01 9.29
N LYS A 77 -5.75 13.11 8.70
CA LYS A 77 -6.46 13.13 7.41
C LYS A 77 -5.49 13.50 6.31
N ILE A 78 -5.36 12.62 5.32
CA ILE A 78 -4.52 12.81 4.14
C ILE A 78 -5.41 12.79 2.91
N ASP A 79 -5.72 13.96 2.40
CA ASP A 79 -6.41 14.16 1.12
C ASP A 79 -5.44 14.74 0.08
N ARG A 80 -5.90 14.90 -1.15
CA ARG A 80 -5.11 15.45 -2.23
C ARG A 80 -4.54 16.83 -1.90
N ALA A 81 -5.34 17.71 -1.27
CA ALA A 81 -4.88 19.04 -0.89
C ALA A 81 -3.75 18.99 0.15
N THR A 82 -3.83 18.06 1.10
CA THR A 82 -2.77 17.82 2.09
C THR A 82 -1.49 17.31 1.42
N MET A 83 -1.61 16.37 0.49
CA MET A 83 -0.48 15.86 -0.28
C MET A 83 0.17 16.95 -1.15
N ASP A 84 -0.63 17.81 -1.79
CA ASP A 84 -0.13 18.92 -2.58
C ASP A 84 0.63 19.94 -1.71
N ARG A 85 0.11 20.28 -0.52
CA ARG A 85 0.80 21.15 0.43
C ARG A 85 2.13 20.57 0.87
N LEU A 86 2.15 19.28 1.25
CA LEU A 86 3.37 18.60 1.66
C LEU A 86 4.42 18.58 0.54
N GLY A 87 4.01 18.19 -0.67
CA GLY A 87 4.90 18.17 -1.83
C GLY A 87 5.50 19.55 -2.15
N ASN A 88 4.69 20.60 -2.07
CA ASN A 88 5.16 21.96 -2.30
C ASN A 88 6.16 22.41 -1.23
N ARG A 89 5.91 22.12 0.05
CA ARG A 89 6.85 22.45 1.14
C ARG A 89 8.16 21.71 1.03
N LEU A 90 8.13 20.43 0.66
CA LEU A 90 9.37 19.65 0.42
C LEU A 90 10.18 20.22 -0.75
N ALA A 91 9.49 20.59 -1.84
CA ALA A 91 10.15 21.25 -2.98
C ALA A 91 10.72 22.62 -2.60
N ASP A 92 10.03 23.42 -1.77
CA ASP A 92 10.52 24.71 -1.28
C ASP A 92 11.75 24.53 -0.36
N ALA A 93 11.68 23.58 0.59
CA ALA A 93 12.80 23.28 1.47
C ALA A 93 14.04 22.84 0.67
N GLN A 94 13.85 22.02 -0.37
CA GLN A 94 14.94 21.62 -1.26
C GLN A 94 15.54 22.83 -1.99
N ARG A 95 14.70 23.73 -2.54
CA ARG A 95 15.20 24.96 -3.21
C ARG A 95 16.00 25.84 -2.25
N GLN A 96 15.53 26.00 -1.01
CA GLN A 96 16.24 26.76 0.01
C GLN A 96 17.59 26.12 0.35
N MET A 97 17.62 24.80 0.53
CA MET A 97 18.86 24.06 0.78
C MET A 97 19.85 24.21 -0.38
N GLN A 98 19.39 24.06 -1.62
CA GLN A 98 20.24 24.28 -2.80
C GLN A 98 20.79 25.71 -2.88
N ALA A 99 19.98 26.72 -2.56
CA ALA A 99 20.40 28.11 -2.51
C ALA A 99 21.44 28.35 -1.41
N GLN A 100 21.28 27.73 -0.24
CA GLN A 100 22.28 27.80 0.84
C GLN A 100 23.61 27.17 0.42
N LEU A 101 23.54 25.95 -0.19
CA LEU A 101 24.75 25.29 -0.71
C LEU A 101 25.44 26.11 -1.79
N ALA A 102 24.68 26.76 -2.68
CA ALA A 102 25.25 27.62 -3.73
C ALA A 102 26.01 28.84 -3.19
N ASN A 103 25.58 29.34 -2.02
CA ASN A 103 26.21 30.50 -1.36
C ASN A 103 27.35 30.11 -0.40
N MET A 104 27.62 28.82 -0.19
CA MET A 104 28.72 28.35 0.64
C MET A 104 30.07 28.43 -0.10
N PRO A 105 31.18 28.69 0.61
CA PRO A 105 32.53 28.53 0.07
C PRO A 105 32.74 27.10 -0.48
N PRO A 106 33.49 26.90 -1.57
CA PRO A 106 33.65 25.61 -2.24
C PRO A 106 34.07 24.47 -1.30
N GLU A 107 34.96 24.73 -0.38
CA GLU A 107 35.48 23.74 0.58
C GLU A 107 34.37 23.27 1.56
N GLN A 108 33.57 24.22 2.06
CA GLN A 108 32.45 23.89 2.96
C GLN A 108 31.35 23.16 2.22
N ARG A 109 31.07 23.57 0.97
CA ARG A 109 30.10 22.87 0.12
C ARG A 109 30.47 21.42 -0.10
N ALA A 110 31.75 21.16 -0.49
CA ALA A 110 32.23 19.79 -0.67
C ALA A 110 32.13 18.92 0.58
N MET A 111 32.35 19.49 1.75
CA MET A 111 32.20 18.79 3.01
C MET A 111 30.73 18.43 3.31
N VAL A 112 29.80 19.38 3.10
CA VAL A 112 28.35 19.15 3.29
C VAL A 112 27.85 18.14 2.27
N GLU A 113 28.21 18.26 1.00
CA GLU A 113 27.82 17.30 -0.05
C GLU A 113 28.35 15.88 0.25
N LYS A 114 29.58 15.77 0.77
CA LYS A 114 30.14 14.48 1.20
C LYS A 114 29.35 13.90 2.37
N MET A 115 29.10 14.69 3.43
CA MET A 115 28.28 14.23 4.58
C MET A 115 26.87 13.85 4.16
N MET A 116 26.24 14.63 3.29
CA MET A 116 24.92 14.30 2.74
C MET A 116 25.00 13.02 1.89
N GLY A 117 26.03 12.87 1.06
CA GLY A 117 26.23 11.67 0.27
C GLY A 117 26.45 10.41 1.10
N GLU A 118 27.17 10.51 2.21
CA GLU A 118 27.41 9.39 3.13
C GLU A 118 26.12 8.99 3.92
N HIS A 119 25.30 9.96 4.31
CA HIS A 119 24.06 9.72 5.06
C HIS A 119 22.84 9.49 4.16
N MET A 120 22.80 10.09 2.99
CA MET A 120 21.72 9.97 2.01
C MET A 120 22.08 9.08 0.81
N GLY A 121 23.32 8.59 0.75
CA GLY A 121 23.83 7.81 -0.39
C GLY A 121 23.03 6.56 -0.72
N ALA A 122 22.42 5.95 0.29
CA ALA A 122 21.46 4.85 0.10
C ALA A 122 20.12 5.34 -0.52
N ILE A 123 19.76 6.62 -0.32
CA ILE A 123 18.49 7.20 -0.75
C ILE A 123 18.68 7.98 -2.07
N THR A 124 19.89 8.52 -2.31
CA THR A 124 20.22 9.39 -3.47
C THR A 124 21.03 8.71 -4.56
N ALA A 125 21.29 7.41 -4.46
CA ALA A 125 21.96 6.67 -5.53
C ALA A 125 21.09 6.72 -6.81
N THR A 126 21.18 7.86 -7.51
CA THR A 126 20.56 8.17 -8.83
C THR A 126 21.20 7.37 -9.98
N ALA A 127 22.05 6.40 -9.69
CA ALA A 127 22.45 5.43 -10.69
C ALA A 127 21.17 4.68 -11.09
N LYS A 128 20.73 4.84 -12.34
CA LYS A 128 19.59 4.15 -12.92
C LYS A 128 19.82 2.64 -12.75
N LYS A 129 19.25 2.08 -11.68
CA LYS A 129 19.35 0.66 -11.39
C LYS A 129 18.62 -0.12 -12.48
N ASN A 130 19.25 -1.17 -12.97
CA ASN A 130 18.60 -2.04 -13.94
C ASN A 130 17.62 -2.97 -13.23
N ARG A 131 16.36 -2.53 -13.13
CA ARG A 131 15.27 -3.26 -12.49
C ARG A 131 14.51 -4.08 -13.52
N ALA A 132 14.29 -5.36 -13.23
CA ALA A 132 13.50 -6.24 -14.09
C ALA A 132 12.48 -7.03 -13.27
N VAL A 133 11.25 -7.10 -13.78
CA VAL A 133 10.13 -7.89 -13.24
C VAL A 133 9.88 -9.06 -14.17
N THR A 134 10.13 -10.26 -13.71
CA THR A 134 10.11 -11.47 -14.54
C THR A 134 9.12 -12.50 -14.00
N LYS A 135 8.19 -12.94 -14.83
CA LYS A 135 7.31 -14.05 -14.52
C LYS A 135 8.11 -15.36 -14.58
N THR A 136 8.12 -16.10 -13.49
CA THR A 136 8.76 -17.42 -13.44
C THR A 136 7.75 -18.52 -13.83
N GLY A 137 8.22 -19.73 -14.07
CA GLY A 137 7.32 -20.90 -14.23
C GLY A 137 6.84 -21.50 -12.91
N ARG A 138 7.27 -20.94 -11.77
CA ARG A 138 6.99 -21.49 -10.43
C ARG A 138 5.59 -21.08 -9.96
N THR A 139 4.95 -22.00 -9.24
CA THR A 139 3.66 -21.72 -8.56
C THR A 139 3.76 -22.10 -7.10
N GLU A 140 3.03 -21.38 -6.26
CA GLU A 140 2.88 -21.66 -4.83
C GLU A 140 1.39 -21.59 -4.43
N LYS A 141 1.10 -21.81 -3.15
CA LYS A 141 -0.25 -21.69 -2.60
C LYS A 141 -0.23 -20.83 -1.33
N ALA A 142 -1.20 -19.93 -1.22
CA ALA A 142 -1.49 -19.17 -0.02
C ALA A 142 -3.00 -18.97 0.13
N ALA A 143 -3.53 -19.02 1.35
CA ALA A 143 -4.95 -18.86 1.66
C ALA A 143 -5.90 -19.69 0.77
N GLY A 144 -5.46 -20.88 0.33
CA GLY A 144 -6.24 -21.76 -0.56
C GLY A 144 -6.12 -21.49 -2.06
N PHE A 145 -5.45 -20.41 -2.47
CA PHE A 145 -5.29 -20.02 -3.87
C PHE A 145 -3.92 -20.42 -4.43
N THR A 146 -3.89 -20.84 -5.68
CA THR A 146 -2.63 -21.05 -6.41
C THR A 146 -2.19 -19.76 -7.04
N CYS A 147 -0.96 -19.36 -6.83
CA CYS A 147 -0.35 -18.14 -7.35
C CYS A 147 0.86 -18.44 -8.24
N THR A 148 1.20 -17.52 -9.13
CA THR A 148 2.41 -17.59 -9.96
C THR A 148 3.49 -16.69 -9.37
N VAL A 149 4.70 -17.20 -9.28
CA VAL A 149 5.84 -16.46 -8.74
C VAL A 149 6.44 -15.54 -9.81
N TRP A 150 6.64 -14.29 -9.42
CA TRP A 150 7.38 -13.28 -10.15
C TRP A 150 8.62 -12.91 -9.37
N GLU A 151 9.72 -12.69 -10.06
CA GLU A 151 10.97 -12.22 -9.47
C GLU A 151 11.26 -10.81 -9.88
N ILE A 152 11.68 -9.99 -8.91
CA ILE A 152 12.14 -8.64 -9.10
C ILE A 152 13.64 -8.64 -8.84
N THR A 153 14.40 -8.27 -9.87
CA THR A 153 15.85 -8.16 -9.78
C THR A 153 16.29 -6.73 -9.97
N VAL A 154 17.35 -6.34 -9.25
CA VAL A 154 17.99 -5.03 -9.38
C VAL A 154 19.47 -5.28 -9.64
N ASP A 155 19.99 -4.76 -10.76
CA ASP A 155 21.36 -4.99 -11.23
C ASP A 155 21.73 -6.49 -11.28
N GLY A 156 20.74 -7.31 -11.68
CA GLY A 156 20.88 -8.77 -11.80
C GLY A 156 20.83 -9.53 -10.46
N LYS A 157 20.65 -8.85 -9.33
CA LYS A 157 20.46 -9.48 -8.03
C LYS A 157 18.99 -9.56 -7.69
N LYS A 158 18.53 -10.69 -7.19
CA LYS A 158 17.17 -10.84 -6.71
C LYS A 158 16.98 -10.05 -5.43
N GLU A 159 16.03 -9.11 -5.45
CA GLU A 159 15.64 -8.29 -4.29
C GLU A 159 14.27 -8.70 -3.75
N GLN A 160 13.36 -9.18 -4.61
CA GLN A 160 12.02 -9.55 -4.16
C GLN A 160 11.44 -10.70 -4.99
N GLU A 161 10.57 -11.48 -4.36
CA GLU A 161 9.63 -12.38 -5.03
C GLU A 161 8.19 -12.01 -4.65
N MET A 162 7.31 -12.02 -5.64
CA MET A 162 5.86 -11.90 -5.43
C MET A 162 5.17 -13.13 -6.00
N CYS A 163 4.38 -13.85 -5.20
CA CYS A 163 3.47 -14.85 -5.72
C CYS A 163 2.09 -14.23 -5.91
N VAL A 164 1.64 -14.16 -7.15
CA VAL A 164 0.52 -13.32 -7.60
C VAL A 164 -0.64 -14.17 -8.07
N VAL A 165 -1.84 -13.86 -7.60
CA VAL A 165 -3.11 -14.42 -8.06
C VAL A 165 -3.78 -13.44 -9.00
N ALA A 166 -4.36 -13.95 -10.10
CA ALA A 166 -5.15 -13.11 -11.00
C ALA A 166 -6.40 -12.57 -10.25
N PRO A 167 -6.78 -11.30 -10.43
CA PRO A 167 -7.90 -10.70 -9.72
C PRO A 167 -9.19 -11.52 -9.84
N GLY A 168 -9.55 -11.96 -11.04
CA GLY A 168 -10.76 -12.75 -11.29
C GLY A 168 -10.79 -14.15 -10.63
N ALA A 169 -9.68 -14.61 -10.03
CA ALA A 169 -9.63 -15.86 -9.27
C ALA A 169 -9.93 -15.65 -7.77
N LEU A 170 -10.00 -14.41 -7.30
CA LEU A 170 -10.30 -14.05 -5.92
C LEU A 170 -11.72 -13.51 -5.78
N PRO A 171 -12.38 -13.70 -4.63
CA PRO A 171 -13.64 -13.01 -4.34
C PRO A 171 -13.45 -11.50 -4.50
N SER A 172 -14.28 -10.85 -5.33
CA SER A 172 -14.20 -9.41 -5.63
C SER A 172 -12.79 -8.87 -5.90
N GLY A 173 -11.90 -9.68 -6.46
CA GLY A 173 -10.50 -9.30 -6.68
C GLY A 173 -10.33 -8.10 -7.61
N ASP A 174 -11.25 -7.88 -8.54
CA ASP A 174 -11.25 -6.68 -9.40
C ASP A 174 -11.54 -5.41 -8.60
N GLU A 175 -12.42 -5.47 -7.60
CA GLU A 175 -12.71 -4.37 -6.68
C GLU A 175 -11.48 -4.06 -5.80
N VAL A 176 -10.83 -5.09 -5.28
CA VAL A 176 -9.56 -4.95 -4.52
C VAL A 176 -8.53 -4.22 -5.37
N MET A 177 -8.33 -4.66 -6.62
CA MET A 177 -7.38 -4.04 -7.55
C MET A 177 -7.77 -2.60 -7.92
N GLN A 178 -9.06 -2.33 -8.07
CA GLN A 178 -9.52 -0.97 -8.33
C GLN A 178 -9.25 -0.05 -7.15
N THR A 179 -9.56 -0.48 -5.93
CA THR A 179 -9.30 0.30 -4.70
C THR A 179 -7.80 0.59 -4.54
N PHE A 180 -6.93 -0.38 -4.81
CA PHE A 180 -5.48 -0.14 -4.80
C PHE A 180 -5.04 0.85 -5.89
N ARG A 181 -5.61 0.78 -7.10
CA ARG A 181 -5.30 1.76 -8.16
C ARG A 181 -5.73 3.17 -7.78
N GLU A 182 -6.91 3.33 -7.16
CA GLU A 182 -7.38 4.64 -6.69
C GLU A 182 -6.50 5.20 -5.57
N LEU A 183 -6.10 4.35 -4.62
CA LEU A 183 -5.14 4.73 -3.59
C LEU A 183 -3.79 5.14 -4.21
N GLY A 184 -3.27 4.36 -5.16
CA GLY A 184 -2.03 4.68 -5.87
C GLY A 184 -2.09 6.01 -6.62
N ALA A 185 -3.20 6.26 -7.33
CA ALA A 185 -3.39 7.51 -8.07
C ALA A 185 -3.42 8.75 -7.14
N MET A 186 -3.84 8.58 -5.88
CA MET A 186 -3.78 9.65 -4.89
C MET A 186 -2.32 10.05 -4.59
N PHE A 187 -1.41 9.08 -4.57
CA PHE A 187 0.01 9.31 -4.26
C PHE A 187 0.86 9.69 -5.49
N GLU A 188 0.44 9.39 -6.72
CA GLU A 188 1.26 9.65 -7.93
C GLU A 188 1.75 11.11 -7.99
N ASN A 189 0.87 12.08 -7.85
CA ASN A 189 1.23 13.51 -7.90
C ASN A 189 2.16 13.94 -6.76
N PHE A 190 2.09 13.27 -5.61
CA PHE A 190 2.96 13.55 -4.48
C PHE A 190 4.36 12.98 -4.73
N VAL A 191 4.44 11.75 -5.17
CA VAL A 191 5.70 11.06 -5.51
C VAL A 191 6.50 11.85 -6.55
N ASP A 192 5.83 12.45 -7.53
CA ASP A 192 6.48 13.28 -8.55
C ASP A 192 7.07 14.58 -8.00
N LYS A 193 6.61 15.05 -6.86
CA LYS A 193 7.12 16.24 -6.17
C LYS A 193 8.22 15.93 -5.15
N LEU A 194 8.45 14.63 -4.85
CA LEU A 194 9.48 14.24 -3.90
C LEU A 194 10.87 14.47 -4.50
N PRO A 195 11.71 15.27 -3.85
CA PRO A 195 13.08 15.53 -4.32
C PRO A 195 13.99 14.31 -4.20
N VAL A 196 13.68 13.43 -3.23
CA VAL A 196 14.41 12.20 -2.91
C VAL A 196 13.43 11.10 -2.56
N GLY A 197 13.67 9.87 -3.00
CA GLY A 197 12.81 8.73 -2.71
C GLY A 197 11.58 8.58 -3.61
N GLY A 198 11.25 9.58 -4.43
CA GLY A 198 10.17 9.48 -5.42
C GLY A 198 10.41 8.37 -6.44
N ASP A 199 11.66 8.11 -6.81
CA ASP A 199 12.00 7.03 -7.74
C ASP A 199 11.67 5.66 -7.15
N LEU A 200 12.00 5.42 -5.88
CA LEU A 200 11.67 4.16 -5.21
C LEU A 200 10.15 3.91 -5.15
N ALA A 201 9.38 4.93 -4.80
CA ALA A 201 7.93 4.81 -4.78
C ALA A 201 7.36 4.54 -6.19
N ARG A 202 7.89 5.21 -7.23
CA ARG A 202 7.52 4.93 -8.64
C ARG A 202 7.87 3.50 -9.06
N GLU A 203 9.03 2.99 -8.64
CA GLU A 203 9.45 1.61 -8.93
C GLU A 203 8.49 0.60 -8.33
N VAL A 204 8.13 0.72 -7.05
CA VAL A 204 7.16 -0.19 -6.38
C VAL A 204 5.81 -0.19 -7.12
N TRP A 205 5.29 0.98 -7.49
CA TRP A 205 4.05 1.07 -8.26
C TRP A 205 4.17 0.48 -9.67
N SER A 206 5.32 0.66 -10.31
CA SER A 206 5.62 0.07 -11.63
C SER A 206 5.61 -1.45 -11.56
N ASP A 207 6.21 -2.04 -10.52
CA ASP A 207 6.25 -3.48 -10.32
C ASP A 207 4.84 -4.05 -10.11
N LEU A 208 4.03 -3.42 -9.27
CA LEU A 208 2.65 -3.82 -9.04
C LEU A 208 1.80 -3.72 -10.32
N LYS A 209 2.02 -2.69 -11.14
CA LYS A 209 1.38 -2.56 -12.46
C LYS A 209 1.83 -3.68 -13.41
N ALA A 210 3.12 -4.03 -13.40
CA ALA A 210 3.70 -5.06 -14.27
C ALA A 210 3.15 -6.46 -13.96
N VAL A 211 2.99 -6.82 -12.67
CA VAL A 211 2.45 -8.14 -12.28
C VAL A 211 0.95 -8.24 -12.50
N ASN A 212 0.23 -7.12 -12.55
CA ASN A 212 -1.21 -7.02 -12.82
C ASN A 212 -2.05 -8.08 -12.07
N GLY A 213 -1.86 -8.17 -10.77
CA GLY A 213 -2.54 -9.12 -9.92
C GLY A 213 -2.33 -8.83 -8.44
N ILE A 214 -2.90 -9.66 -7.59
CA ILE A 214 -2.86 -9.48 -6.14
C ILE A 214 -1.75 -10.37 -5.57
N PRO A 215 -0.67 -9.78 -5.00
CA PRO A 215 0.36 -10.54 -4.32
C PRO A 215 -0.23 -11.22 -3.07
N VAL A 216 -0.13 -12.54 -3.00
CA VAL A 216 -0.57 -13.32 -1.84
C VAL A 216 0.60 -13.85 -1.01
N ILE A 217 1.81 -13.78 -1.56
CA ILE A 217 3.08 -13.95 -0.85
C ILE A 217 4.04 -12.91 -1.42
N THR A 218 4.75 -12.21 -0.54
CA THR A 218 5.86 -11.33 -0.89
C THR A 218 7.06 -11.73 -0.05
N ARG A 219 8.24 -11.86 -0.64
CA ARG A 219 9.50 -12.14 0.04
C ARG A 219 10.54 -11.14 -0.39
N ASP A 220 11.20 -10.53 0.57
CA ASP A 220 12.34 -9.65 0.35
C ASP A 220 13.63 -10.42 0.55
N PHE A 221 14.65 -10.09 -0.24
CA PHE A 221 15.93 -10.80 -0.26
C PHE A 221 17.07 -9.82 -0.07
N GLU A 222 18.01 -10.20 0.80
CA GLU A 222 19.31 -9.55 0.94
C GLU A 222 20.42 -10.58 0.72
N ASN A 223 21.38 -10.25 -0.14
CA ASN A 223 22.50 -11.15 -0.47
C ASN A 223 22.04 -12.58 -0.88
N GLY A 224 20.90 -12.66 -1.59
CA GLY A 224 20.33 -13.93 -2.07
C GLY A 224 19.61 -14.77 -1.01
N LYS A 225 19.45 -14.26 0.22
CA LYS A 225 18.69 -14.91 1.30
C LYS A 225 17.41 -14.16 1.57
N PRO A 226 16.30 -14.85 1.86
CA PRO A 226 15.08 -14.18 2.27
C PRO A 226 15.27 -13.57 3.66
N VAL A 227 14.91 -12.29 3.82
CA VAL A 227 14.98 -11.57 5.10
C VAL A 227 13.60 -11.32 5.68
N GLU A 228 12.58 -11.24 4.82
CA GLU A 228 11.20 -11.03 5.23
C GLU A 228 10.22 -11.80 4.33
N GLU A 229 9.12 -12.26 4.89
CA GLU A 229 7.98 -12.82 4.14
C GLU A 229 6.67 -12.25 4.70
N SER A 230 5.84 -11.72 3.81
CA SER A 230 4.42 -11.48 4.04
C SER A 230 3.61 -12.53 3.27
N ARG A 231 2.68 -13.19 3.95
CA ARG A 231 1.87 -14.28 3.38
C ARG A 231 0.40 -14.10 3.76
N MET A 232 -0.48 -14.12 2.78
CA MET A 232 -1.92 -14.17 3.03
C MET A 232 -2.29 -15.49 3.72
N THR A 233 -2.96 -15.37 4.86
CA THR A 233 -3.47 -16.49 5.67
C THR A 233 -4.94 -16.73 5.46
N ALA A 234 -5.71 -15.68 5.11
CA ALA A 234 -7.11 -15.79 4.75
C ALA A 234 -7.49 -14.82 3.62
N ILE A 235 -8.36 -15.29 2.72
CA ILE A 235 -9.03 -14.51 1.67
C ILE A 235 -10.45 -15.03 1.57
N ARG A 236 -11.45 -14.18 1.87
CA ARG A 236 -12.85 -14.62 1.85
C ARG A 236 -13.82 -13.47 1.62
N SER A 237 -14.98 -13.79 1.05
CA SER A 237 -16.10 -12.84 1.05
C SER A 237 -16.61 -12.67 2.47
N GLU A 238 -16.54 -11.45 2.98
CA GLU A 238 -16.98 -11.12 4.34
C GLU A 238 -17.36 -9.64 4.39
N ALA A 239 -18.56 -9.38 4.90
CA ALA A 239 -18.97 -7.99 5.14
C ALA A 239 -18.07 -7.37 6.22
N PRO A 240 -17.59 -6.13 6.00
CA PRO A 240 -16.83 -5.43 7.01
C PRO A 240 -17.68 -5.21 8.27
N PRO A 241 -17.07 -5.11 9.45
CA PRO A 241 -17.78 -4.74 10.68
C PRO A 241 -18.56 -3.44 10.51
N ALA A 242 -19.67 -3.30 11.23
CA ALA A 242 -20.45 -2.07 11.21
C ALA A 242 -19.57 -0.86 11.60
N GLY A 243 -19.63 0.21 10.81
CA GLY A 243 -18.78 1.38 11.02
C GLY A 243 -17.29 1.18 10.71
N ALA A 244 -16.92 0.09 10.02
CA ALA A 244 -15.51 -0.23 9.71
C ALA A 244 -14.78 0.91 9.02
N PHE A 245 -15.45 1.69 8.19
CA PHE A 245 -14.85 2.79 7.46
C PHE A 245 -15.09 4.17 8.11
N ASP A 246 -15.60 4.19 9.33
CA ASP A 246 -15.81 5.43 10.07
C ASP A 246 -14.67 5.69 11.06
N ILE A 247 -14.40 6.98 11.29
CA ILE A 247 -13.52 7.39 12.37
C ILE A 247 -14.27 7.16 13.68
N PRO A 248 -13.68 6.44 14.67
CA PRO A 248 -14.35 6.18 15.92
C PRO A 248 -14.73 7.48 16.65
N SER A 249 -15.86 7.49 17.33
CA SER A 249 -16.29 8.64 18.12
C SER A 249 -15.29 8.99 19.22
N GLY A 250 -15.08 10.28 19.47
CA GLY A 250 -14.15 10.76 20.50
C GLY A 250 -12.68 10.81 20.06
N TYR A 251 -12.37 10.49 18.80
CA TYR A 251 -11.04 10.69 18.25
C TYR A 251 -10.86 12.13 17.78
N ARG A 252 -9.65 12.67 17.94
CA ARG A 252 -9.28 14.05 17.61
C ARG A 252 -8.44 14.05 16.33
N GLU A 253 -8.74 14.97 15.43
CA GLU A 253 -7.90 15.22 14.26
C GLU A 253 -6.58 15.87 14.67
N GLU A 254 -5.47 15.26 14.28
CA GLU A 254 -4.15 15.86 14.34
C GLU A 254 -3.83 16.47 12.98
N LYS A 255 -3.56 17.77 13.00
CA LYS A 255 -3.08 18.44 11.79
C LYS A 255 -1.60 18.10 11.62
N MET A 256 -1.22 17.72 10.41
CA MET A 256 0.19 17.65 10.06
C MET A 256 0.74 19.08 10.02
N ASP A 257 1.37 19.51 11.12
CA ASP A 257 2.12 20.75 11.17
C ASP A 257 3.48 20.50 10.54
N PHE A 258 3.70 21.07 9.35
CA PHE A 258 4.95 20.96 8.60
C PHE A 258 5.76 22.23 8.69
#